data_14d729f6b21d1f212661118291f014c6
#
_entry.id   14d729f6b21d1f212661118291f014c6
#
_cell.length_a   1.000
_cell.length_b   1.000
_cell.length_c   1.000
_cell.angle_alpha   90.00
_cell.angle_beta   90.00
_cell.angle_gamma   90.00
#
_symmetry.space_group_name_H-M   'P 1'
#
loop_
_entity.id
_entity.type
_entity.pdbx_description
1 polymer ?
#
loop_
_entity_poly.entity_id
_entity_poly.type
_entity_poly.pdbx_seq_one_letter_code
_entity_poly.pdbx_strand_id
1 'polypeptide(L)'
;MKKLLAYLLALVMVFGLVGCSSGSDTSADAPVEEETSDTVYTVGMVCIGNEEMAYDRNFYHAADAAKEILAGKGINIEWKYTYDHPEGDPVAEDCIEFAEDGAIAVFLNSYGMENAMLSVAADYPDAVFAALTNEGSKSDDLDNTVNAFPSIYEGRYLAGVAAGMKLNEMIDNGEITEDEAVLGYVGAYTYAEVVSGYTAFYLGAKSVCDSATMLVEFIGSWGDPAMEATTAQDLIDRGAVVVSQHSDSTTPATTCQQNGVYHIGYNIAMDDVAPEASIVSSKIDWTNYFVYVIETLVNGGTVDQDYMGHGLKDGDVVLTAVNENIAAKGTDEAIETAANAIKDGSLHVFDTSKFTVDGQTVTEAMIDMDADFTPDNTNAISDGYYHESFYKSAPAFDLRIDGITLVNEAY
;
A
#
# COMPACT_ATOMS: atom_id res chain seq x y z
N MET A 1 -18.78 -32.05 -43.65
CA MET A 1 -19.59 -31.52 -44.76
C MET A 1 -19.93 -30.08 -44.44
N LYS A 2 -19.17 -29.25 -45.07
CA LYS A 2 -19.40 -27.94 -45.66
C LYS A 2 -20.69 -27.20 -45.28
N LYS A 3 -20.58 -25.96 -44.73
CA LYS A 3 -21.18 -24.77 -45.37
C LYS A 3 -20.49 -23.49 -44.87
N LEU A 4 -19.64 -22.92 -45.74
CA LEU A 4 -19.28 -21.50 -45.81
C LEU A 4 -20.54 -20.67 -46.09
N LEU A 5 -20.67 -19.50 -45.51
CA LEU A 5 -21.43 -18.41 -46.13
C LEU A 5 -20.72 -17.06 -45.87
N ALA A 6 -20.18 -16.53 -46.94
CA ALA A 6 -19.63 -15.19 -47.06
C ALA A 6 -20.76 -14.16 -47.16
N TYR A 7 -20.63 -12.97 -46.59
CA TYR A 7 -21.42 -11.79 -46.94
C TYR A 7 -20.54 -10.64 -47.43
N LEU A 8 -20.91 -10.16 -48.58
CA LEU A 8 -20.30 -9.23 -49.49
C LEU A 8 -20.38 -7.76 -48.99
N LEU A 9 -19.30 -7.01 -49.25
CA LEU A 9 -19.27 -5.54 -49.28
C LEU A 9 -20.29 -4.96 -50.27
N ALA A 10 -20.90 -3.85 -49.93
CA ALA A 10 -21.53 -2.93 -50.87
C ALA A 10 -20.94 -1.51 -50.67
N LEU A 11 -20.04 -1.16 -51.57
CA LEU A 11 -19.46 0.17 -51.75
C LEU A 11 -20.46 1.00 -52.57
N VAL A 12 -20.92 2.14 -52.09
CA VAL A 12 -21.62 3.14 -52.92
C VAL A 12 -20.76 4.40 -52.99
N MET A 13 -20.11 4.58 -54.13
CA MET A 13 -19.55 5.88 -54.56
C MET A 13 -20.63 6.73 -55.18
N VAL A 14 -20.80 7.98 -54.74
CA VAL A 14 -21.50 9.01 -55.47
C VAL A 14 -20.50 10.13 -55.77
N PHE A 15 -20.18 10.29 -57.05
CA PHE A 15 -19.51 11.44 -57.61
C PHE A 15 -20.51 12.58 -57.85
N GLY A 16 -20.21 13.79 -57.40
CA GLY A 16 -20.95 15.00 -57.73
C GLY A 16 -20.05 16.19 -57.90
N LEU A 17 -20.09 16.77 -59.07
CA LEU A 17 -19.20 17.71 -59.72
C LEU A 17 -19.24 19.16 -59.14
N VAL A 18 -18.07 19.71 -59.02
CA VAL A 18 -17.55 21.10 -59.27
C VAL A 18 -18.57 22.21 -59.52
N GLY A 19 -18.44 23.26 -58.70
CA GLY A 19 -18.89 24.60 -58.98
C GLY A 19 -18.02 25.63 -58.25
N CYS A 20 -17.14 26.32 -58.94
CA CYS A 20 -16.37 27.44 -58.43
C CYS A 20 -17.25 28.67 -58.18
N SER A 21 -17.19 29.24 -56.97
CA SER A 21 -17.46 30.68 -56.77
C SER A 21 -16.69 31.18 -55.55
N SER A 22 -15.96 32.25 -55.75
CA SER A 22 -15.16 32.98 -54.77
C SER A 22 -16.01 33.69 -53.74
N GLY A 23 -15.73 33.47 -52.47
CA GLY A 23 -16.29 34.24 -51.36
C GLY A 23 -15.54 33.92 -50.09
N SER A 24 -14.83 34.88 -49.55
CA SER A 24 -14.18 34.85 -48.24
C SER A 24 -15.21 34.69 -47.12
N ASP A 25 -15.15 33.60 -46.38
CA ASP A 25 -15.77 33.52 -45.07
C ASP A 25 -14.96 32.64 -44.13
N THR A 26 -14.67 33.21 -43.00
CA THR A 26 -14.05 32.59 -41.83
C THR A 26 -14.88 31.43 -41.35
N SER A 27 -14.40 30.20 -41.57
CA SER A 27 -14.96 29.00 -40.91
C SER A 27 -14.50 28.98 -39.45
N ALA A 28 -15.42 29.27 -38.55
CA ALA A 28 -15.27 28.87 -37.17
C ALA A 28 -15.20 27.31 -37.11
N ASP A 29 -14.14 26.80 -36.49
CA ASP A 29 -14.04 25.39 -36.13
C ASP A 29 -15.27 25.04 -35.25
N ALA A 30 -16.07 24.10 -35.73
CA ALA A 30 -17.07 23.48 -34.89
C ALA A 30 -16.37 22.72 -33.76
N PRO A 31 -16.88 22.74 -32.53
CA PRO A 31 -16.33 21.92 -31.47
C PRO A 31 -16.42 20.45 -31.90
N VAL A 32 -15.32 19.73 -31.81
CA VAL A 32 -15.31 18.28 -31.85
C VAL A 32 -16.07 17.85 -30.62
N GLU A 33 -17.30 17.38 -30.76
CA GLU A 33 -18.00 16.66 -29.69
C GLU A 33 -17.12 15.41 -29.43
N GLU A 34 -16.45 15.35 -28.28
CA GLU A 34 -15.90 14.11 -27.74
C GLU A 34 -17.10 13.17 -27.56
N GLU A 35 -17.16 12.12 -28.38
CA GLU A 35 -18.09 11.01 -28.17
C GLU A 35 -17.71 10.36 -26.84
N THR A 36 -18.43 10.72 -25.76
CA THR A 36 -18.33 10.01 -24.50
C THR A 36 -18.82 8.59 -24.76
N SER A 37 -17.94 7.60 -24.58
CA SER A 37 -18.32 6.18 -24.68
C SER A 37 -19.36 5.88 -23.61
N ASP A 38 -20.54 5.40 -23.99
CA ASP A 38 -21.56 4.92 -23.04
C ASP A 38 -21.17 3.57 -22.40
N THR A 39 -19.97 3.04 -22.72
CA THR A 39 -19.45 1.79 -22.17
C THR A 39 -19.11 1.96 -20.70
N VAL A 40 -19.65 1.09 -19.86
CA VAL A 40 -19.29 0.97 -18.45
C VAL A 40 -18.51 -0.32 -18.26
N TYR A 41 -17.30 -0.22 -17.73
CA TYR A 41 -16.43 -1.37 -17.48
C TYR A 41 -16.65 -1.87 -16.04
N THR A 42 -16.81 -3.18 -15.88
CA THR A 42 -16.89 -3.82 -14.57
C THR A 42 -15.49 -4.05 -14.02
N VAL A 43 -15.31 -3.75 -12.74
CA VAL A 43 -14.06 -3.98 -11.97
C VAL A 43 -14.42 -4.67 -10.67
N GLY A 44 -13.80 -5.82 -10.40
CA GLY A 44 -14.00 -6.59 -9.17
C GLY A 44 -12.98 -6.24 -8.08
N MET A 45 -13.38 -6.36 -6.81
CA MET A 45 -12.47 -6.33 -5.67
C MET A 45 -12.90 -7.37 -4.63
N VAL A 46 -11.98 -8.28 -4.31
CA VAL A 46 -12.13 -9.25 -3.22
C VAL A 46 -11.45 -8.67 -1.98
N CYS A 47 -12.23 -8.49 -0.90
CA CYS A 47 -11.79 -7.80 0.31
C CYS A 47 -11.77 -8.76 1.50
N ILE A 48 -10.66 -8.73 2.27
CA ILE A 48 -10.53 -9.55 3.49
C ILE A 48 -11.47 -9.10 4.60
N GLY A 49 -11.81 -7.82 4.65
CA GLY A 49 -12.70 -7.21 5.61
C GLY A 49 -13.78 -6.35 4.94
N ASN A 50 -14.25 -5.36 5.67
CA ASN A 50 -15.31 -4.46 5.24
C ASN A 50 -15.00 -3.00 5.64
N GLU A 51 -15.98 -2.08 5.48
CA GLU A 51 -15.82 -0.66 5.77
C GLU A 51 -15.51 -0.33 7.27
N GLU A 52 -15.69 -1.26 8.18
CA GLU A 52 -15.35 -1.06 9.60
C GLU A 52 -13.85 -1.26 9.86
N MET A 53 -13.15 -2.01 8.99
CA MET A 53 -11.71 -2.22 9.06
C MET A 53 -10.96 -1.06 8.40
N ALA A 54 -9.96 -0.52 9.10
CA ALA A 54 -9.16 0.60 8.60
C ALA A 54 -8.41 0.27 7.32
N TYR A 55 -7.90 -0.96 7.20
CA TYR A 55 -7.22 -1.48 6.03
C TYR A 55 -8.13 -1.44 4.79
N ASP A 56 -9.29 -2.11 4.84
CA ASP A 56 -10.22 -2.19 3.71
C ASP A 56 -10.81 -0.84 3.34
N ARG A 57 -11.13 0.00 4.34
CA ARG A 57 -11.63 1.36 4.11
C ARG A 57 -10.68 2.20 3.26
N ASN A 58 -9.37 2.00 3.40
CA ASN A 58 -8.38 2.67 2.58
C ASN A 58 -8.52 2.31 1.09
N PHE A 59 -8.81 1.03 0.77
CA PHE A 59 -9.05 0.59 -0.60
C PHE A 59 -10.35 1.19 -1.18
N TYR A 60 -11.42 1.24 -0.39
CA TYR A 60 -12.69 1.84 -0.86
C TYR A 60 -12.55 3.32 -1.17
N HIS A 61 -11.85 4.07 -0.31
CA HIS A 61 -11.58 5.49 -0.57
C HIS A 61 -10.77 5.68 -1.87
N ALA A 62 -9.77 4.84 -2.10
CA ALA A 62 -8.96 4.89 -3.31
C ALA A 62 -9.78 4.49 -4.56
N ALA A 63 -10.65 3.48 -4.45
CA ALA A 63 -11.53 3.04 -5.54
C ALA A 63 -12.52 4.13 -5.94
N ASP A 64 -13.12 4.82 -4.98
CA ASP A 64 -14.01 5.96 -5.24
C ASP A 64 -13.26 7.11 -5.92
N ALA A 65 -12.07 7.47 -5.43
CA ALA A 65 -11.23 8.50 -6.03
C ALA A 65 -10.80 8.13 -7.46
N ALA A 66 -10.40 6.87 -7.69
CA ALA A 66 -10.04 6.37 -9.02
C ALA A 66 -11.23 6.45 -9.99
N LYS A 67 -12.43 6.09 -9.54
CA LYS A 67 -13.67 6.19 -10.33
C LYS A 67 -13.95 7.62 -10.78
N GLU A 68 -13.78 8.60 -9.90
CA GLU A 68 -13.96 10.02 -10.24
C GLU A 68 -12.91 10.50 -11.26
N ILE A 69 -11.63 10.12 -11.08
CA ILE A 69 -10.55 10.47 -12.00
C ILE A 69 -10.79 9.86 -13.38
N LEU A 70 -11.15 8.58 -13.45
CA LEU A 70 -11.44 7.86 -14.69
C LEU A 70 -12.66 8.44 -15.42
N ALA A 71 -13.71 8.78 -14.69
CA ALA A 71 -14.89 9.45 -15.26
C ALA A 71 -14.52 10.81 -15.88
N GLY A 72 -13.61 11.57 -15.25
CA GLY A 72 -13.04 12.80 -15.80
C GLY A 72 -12.26 12.61 -17.10
N LYS A 73 -11.80 11.37 -17.38
CA LYS A 73 -11.12 10.96 -18.61
C LYS A 73 -12.06 10.30 -19.63
N GLY A 74 -13.37 10.24 -19.36
CA GLY A 74 -14.36 9.58 -20.21
C GLY A 74 -14.41 8.06 -20.06
N ILE A 75 -13.79 7.50 -19.04
CA ILE A 75 -13.80 6.07 -18.72
C ILE A 75 -14.78 5.85 -17.57
N ASN A 76 -15.92 5.19 -17.86
CA ASN A 76 -16.92 4.90 -16.85
C ASN A 76 -16.71 3.48 -16.32
N ILE A 77 -16.65 3.32 -14.99
CA ILE A 77 -16.47 2.04 -14.33
C ILE A 77 -17.55 1.77 -13.29
N GLU A 78 -17.79 0.50 -13.05
CA GLU A 78 -18.62 0.00 -11.95
C GLU A 78 -17.77 -0.95 -11.10
N TRP A 79 -17.59 -0.60 -9.82
CA TRP A 79 -16.96 -1.47 -8.85
C TRP A 79 -17.95 -2.50 -8.32
N LYS A 80 -17.50 -3.76 -8.23
CA LYS A 80 -18.18 -4.86 -7.53
C LYS A 80 -17.27 -5.40 -6.45
N TYR A 81 -17.83 -5.68 -5.29
CA TYR A 81 -17.07 -6.09 -4.11
C TYR A 81 -17.60 -7.39 -3.53
N THR A 82 -16.69 -8.23 -3.01
CA THR A 82 -16.98 -9.21 -1.96
C THR A 82 -16.31 -8.75 -0.67
N TYR A 83 -16.99 -8.92 0.46
CA TYR A 83 -16.59 -8.41 1.76
C TYR A 83 -16.38 -9.55 2.76
N ASP A 84 -15.54 -9.33 3.78
CA ASP A 84 -15.28 -10.28 4.86
C ASP A 84 -14.87 -11.67 4.33
N HIS A 85 -14.10 -11.66 3.24
CA HIS A 85 -13.76 -12.89 2.54
C HIS A 85 -12.48 -13.51 3.13
N PRO A 86 -12.53 -14.77 3.64
CA PRO A 86 -11.33 -15.41 4.17
C PRO A 86 -10.32 -15.66 3.06
N GLU A 87 -9.05 -15.55 3.41
CA GLU A 87 -7.93 -15.93 2.52
C GLU A 87 -7.98 -17.42 2.14
N GLY A 88 -7.31 -17.77 1.06
CA GLY A 88 -7.14 -19.14 0.58
C GLY A 88 -8.14 -19.54 -0.50
N ASP A 89 -8.39 -20.87 -0.62
CA ASP A 89 -9.14 -21.47 -1.74
C ASP A 89 -10.51 -20.83 -2.05
N PRO A 90 -11.31 -20.36 -1.09
CA PRO A 90 -12.61 -19.76 -1.39
C PRO A 90 -12.55 -18.54 -2.32
N VAL A 91 -11.44 -17.78 -2.30
CA VAL A 91 -11.22 -16.59 -3.17
C VAL A 91 -11.30 -16.94 -4.67
N ALA A 92 -11.00 -18.19 -5.04
CA ALA A 92 -11.08 -18.63 -6.43
C ALA A 92 -12.51 -18.52 -6.99
N GLU A 93 -13.54 -18.77 -6.17
CA GLU A 93 -14.95 -18.66 -6.57
C GLU A 93 -15.31 -17.20 -6.92
N ASP A 94 -14.82 -16.22 -6.14
CA ASP A 94 -15.05 -14.80 -6.42
C ASP A 94 -14.31 -14.34 -7.69
N CYS A 95 -13.07 -14.79 -7.88
CA CYS A 95 -12.32 -14.51 -9.10
C CYS A 95 -13.07 -15.00 -10.35
N ILE A 96 -13.63 -16.20 -10.28
CA ILE A 96 -14.45 -16.80 -11.36
C ILE A 96 -15.71 -15.96 -11.58
N GLU A 97 -16.46 -15.64 -10.52
CA GLU A 97 -17.71 -14.88 -10.62
C GLU A 97 -17.47 -13.51 -11.28
N PHE A 98 -16.46 -12.77 -10.84
CA PHE A 98 -16.13 -11.48 -11.43
C PHE A 98 -15.70 -11.59 -12.89
N ALA A 99 -14.89 -12.59 -13.25
CA ALA A 99 -14.46 -12.80 -14.61
C ALA A 99 -15.63 -13.20 -15.53
N GLU A 100 -16.52 -14.10 -15.09
CA GLU A 100 -17.73 -14.47 -15.82
C GLU A 100 -18.71 -13.30 -15.98
N ASP A 101 -18.76 -12.39 -15.02
CA ASP A 101 -19.52 -11.13 -15.07
C ASP A 101 -18.87 -10.07 -15.99
N GLY A 102 -17.74 -10.38 -16.61
CA GLY A 102 -17.04 -9.55 -17.59
C GLY A 102 -16.20 -8.43 -16.95
N ALA A 103 -15.71 -8.63 -15.74
CA ALA A 103 -14.75 -7.72 -15.14
C ALA A 103 -13.46 -7.66 -15.97
N ILE A 104 -12.98 -6.44 -16.27
CA ILE A 104 -11.70 -6.25 -16.96
C ILE A 104 -10.51 -6.40 -16.03
N ALA A 105 -10.72 -6.14 -14.73
CA ALA A 105 -9.74 -6.33 -13.66
C ALA A 105 -10.42 -6.84 -12.40
N VAL A 106 -9.73 -7.71 -11.66
CA VAL A 106 -10.13 -8.18 -10.32
C VAL A 106 -8.96 -7.92 -9.37
N PHE A 107 -9.18 -7.07 -8.38
CA PHE A 107 -8.19 -6.75 -7.34
C PHE A 107 -8.44 -7.60 -6.11
N LEU A 108 -7.36 -8.13 -5.51
CA LEU A 108 -7.40 -8.97 -4.33
C LEU A 108 -6.56 -8.29 -3.25
N ASN A 109 -7.18 -7.89 -2.14
CA ASN A 109 -6.55 -6.96 -1.21
C ASN A 109 -5.83 -7.62 -0.02
N SER A 110 -5.56 -8.93 -0.06
CA SER A 110 -4.87 -9.58 1.06
C SER A 110 -3.82 -10.59 0.61
N TYR A 111 -2.79 -10.72 1.45
CA TYR A 111 -1.59 -11.54 1.23
C TYR A 111 -1.91 -13.00 0.87
N GLY A 112 -2.85 -13.64 1.58
CA GLY A 112 -3.18 -15.05 1.37
C GLY A 112 -4.13 -15.33 0.19
N MET A 113 -4.45 -14.34 -0.64
CA MET A 113 -5.38 -14.51 -1.78
C MET A 113 -4.69 -14.90 -3.09
N GLU A 114 -3.37 -14.66 -3.22
CA GLU A 114 -2.62 -14.85 -4.48
C GLU A 114 -2.71 -16.27 -5.04
N ASN A 115 -2.54 -17.31 -4.24
CA ASN A 115 -2.58 -18.69 -4.72
C ASN A 115 -3.93 -19.08 -5.33
N ALA A 116 -5.04 -18.60 -4.75
CA ALA A 116 -6.38 -18.83 -5.27
C ALA A 116 -6.58 -18.14 -6.63
N MET A 117 -6.15 -16.90 -6.75
CA MET A 117 -6.11 -16.12 -8.00
C MET A 117 -5.35 -16.87 -9.10
N LEU A 118 -4.11 -17.30 -8.82
CA LEU A 118 -3.27 -18.02 -9.78
C LEU A 118 -3.89 -19.33 -10.25
N SER A 119 -4.69 -19.99 -9.41
CA SER A 119 -5.35 -21.25 -9.76
C SER A 119 -6.40 -21.12 -10.86
N VAL A 120 -6.93 -19.92 -11.09
CA VAL A 120 -8.03 -19.64 -12.03
C VAL A 120 -7.66 -18.73 -13.19
N ALA A 121 -6.62 -17.89 -13.04
CA ALA A 121 -6.29 -16.84 -13.99
C ALA A 121 -6.07 -17.35 -15.43
N ALA A 122 -5.46 -18.52 -15.61
CA ALA A 122 -5.22 -19.10 -16.94
C ALA A 122 -6.50 -19.41 -17.72
N ASP A 123 -7.61 -19.68 -17.04
CA ASP A 123 -8.91 -20.00 -17.66
C ASP A 123 -9.68 -18.73 -18.08
N TYR A 124 -9.27 -17.55 -17.58
CA TYR A 124 -9.93 -16.26 -17.84
C TYR A 124 -8.95 -15.20 -18.40
N PRO A 125 -8.39 -15.42 -19.59
CA PRO A 125 -7.34 -14.55 -20.15
C PRO A 125 -7.81 -13.14 -20.52
N ASP A 126 -9.11 -12.88 -20.54
CA ASP A 126 -9.69 -11.57 -20.84
C ASP A 126 -9.81 -10.67 -19.59
N ALA A 127 -9.59 -11.21 -18.38
CA ALA A 127 -9.56 -10.48 -17.12
C ALA A 127 -8.13 -10.41 -16.58
N VAL A 128 -7.71 -9.26 -16.07
CA VAL A 128 -6.46 -9.11 -15.30
C VAL A 128 -6.75 -9.30 -13.83
N PHE A 129 -5.95 -10.13 -13.17
CA PHE A 129 -6.04 -10.38 -11.73
C PHE A 129 -4.84 -9.72 -11.04
N ALA A 130 -5.13 -8.80 -10.12
CA ALA A 130 -4.12 -8.01 -9.42
C ALA A 130 -4.07 -8.40 -7.95
N ALA A 131 -3.00 -9.07 -7.54
CA ALA A 131 -2.71 -9.30 -6.15
C ALA A 131 -2.16 -8.01 -5.52
N LEU A 132 -2.73 -7.58 -4.40
CA LEU A 132 -2.30 -6.39 -3.68
C LEU A 132 -1.67 -6.81 -2.36
N THR A 133 -0.50 -6.23 -2.05
CA THR A 133 0.30 -6.56 -0.85
C THR A 133 0.82 -8.00 -0.79
N ASN A 134 1.04 -8.61 -1.95
CA ASN A 134 1.58 -9.97 -2.08
C ASN A 134 3.07 -9.98 -2.43
N GLU A 135 3.66 -11.16 -2.42
CA GLU A 135 5.08 -11.37 -2.73
C GLU A 135 5.42 -11.19 -4.22
N GLY A 136 4.43 -11.34 -5.12
CA GLY A 136 4.59 -11.18 -6.56
C GLY A 136 5.39 -12.27 -7.27
N SER A 137 6.01 -13.18 -6.52
CA SER A 137 6.95 -14.19 -7.04
C SER A 137 6.34 -15.20 -7.99
N LYS A 138 5.01 -15.32 -8.01
CA LYS A 138 4.28 -16.31 -8.81
C LYS A 138 3.47 -15.69 -9.95
N SER A 139 3.41 -14.36 -10.02
CA SER A 139 2.69 -13.65 -11.09
C SER A 139 3.39 -13.73 -12.45
N ASP A 140 4.68 -14.07 -12.47
CA ASP A 140 5.53 -14.08 -13.68
C ASP A 140 5.13 -15.13 -14.73
N ASP A 141 4.35 -16.14 -14.37
CA ASP A 141 4.02 -17.26 -15.24
C ASP A 141 2.79 -17.03 -16.16
N LEU A 142 2.00 -15.98 -15.89
CA LEU A 142 0.78 -15.67 -16.62
C LEU A 142 0.71 -14.17 -17.01
N ASP A 143 0.36 -13.92 -18.26
CA ASP A 143 0.29 -12.54 -18.80
C ASP A 143 -0.81 -11.67 -18.16
N ASN A 144 -1.76 -12.28 -17.48
CA ASN A 144 -2.92 -11.64 -16.87
C ASN A 144 -2.92 -11.68 -15.34
N THR A 145 -1.80 -11.98 -14.72
CA THR A 145 -1.58 -11.87 -13.28
C THR A 145 -0.53 -10.81 -12.98
N VAL A 146 -0.86 -9.91 -12.07
CA VAL A 146 -0.01 -8.76 -11.72
C VAL A 146 0.01 -8.56 -10.21
N ASN A 147 1.07 -7.94 -9.69
CA ASN A 147 1.24 -7.61 -8.29
C ASN A 147 1.54 -6.14 -8.07
N ALA A 148 1.16 -5.60 -6.93
CA ALA A 148 1.53 -4.26 -6.52
C ALA A 148 1.76 -4.19 -5.01
N PHE A 149 2.90 -3.61 -4.65
CA PHE A 149 3.20 -3.25 -3.27
C PHE A 149 4.00 -1.93 -3.23
N PRO A 150 3.34 -0.77 -3.20
CA PRO A 150 4.04 0.50 -3.06
C PRO A 150 4.93 0.56 -1.82
N SER A 151 6.04 1.28 -1.90
CA SER A 151 7.13 1.35 -0.92
C SER A 151 6.69 1.94 0.42
N ILE A 152 5.78 1.27 1.12
CA ILE A 152 5.15 1.74 2.37
C ILE A 152 6.18 1.98 3.49
N TYR A 153 7.33 1.31 3.47
CA TYR A 153 8.41 1.54 4.43
C TYR A 153 8.87 3.00 4.48
N GLU A 154 8.79 3.74 3.36
CA GLU A 154 9.07 5.18 3.31
C GLU A 154 8.08 5.97 4.20
N GLY A 155 6.78 5.69 4.10
CA GLY A 155 5.74 6.28 4.93
C GLY A 155 5.86 5.88 6.40
N ARG A 156 6.24 4.62 6.67
CA ARG A 156 6.52 4.12 8.02
C ARG A 156 7.68 4.88 8.67
N TYR A 157 8.74 5.14 7.92
CA TYR A 157 9.86 5.96 8.40
C TYR A 157 9.40 7.38 8.79
N LEU A 158 8.62 8.05 7.95
CA LEU A 158 8.10 9.39 8.25
C LEU A 158 7.17 9.40 9.47
N ALA A 159 6.32 8.38 9.61
CA ALA A 159 5.49 8.19 10.79
C ALA A 159 6.34 7.96 12.05
N GLY A 160 7.47 7.27 11.91
CA GLY A 160 8.48 7.13 12.95
C GLY A 160 9.12 8.47 13.35
N VAL A 161 9.41 9.34 12.39
CA VAL A 161 9.91 10.71 12.69
C VAL A 161 8.91 11.44 13.59
N ALA A 162 7.60 11.37 13.32
CA ALA A 162 6.58 11.96 14.19
C ALA A 162 6.60 11.38 15.61
N ALA A 163 6.76 10.06 15.73
CA ALA A 163 6.89 9.39 17.04
C ALA A 163 8.13 9.86 17.81
N GLY A 164 9.28 9.93 17.14
CA GLY A 164 10.53 10.40 17.75
C GLY A 164 10.47 11.88 18.19
N MET A 165 9.79 12.73 17.41
CA MET A 165 9.54 14.12 17.80
C MET A 165 8.71 14.20 19.09
N LYS A 166 7.68 13.33 19.21
CA LYS A 166 6.85 13.26 20.41
C LYS A 166 7.65 12.74 21.61
N LEU A 167 8.49 11.72 21.45
CA LEU A 167 9.36 11.22 22.52
C LEU A 167 10.28 12.35 23.04
N ASN A 168 10.91 13.12 22.16
CA ASN A 168 11.75 14.25 22.55
C ASN A 168 10.96 15.32 23.31
N GLU A 169 9.75 15.66 22.86
CA GLU A 169 8.89 16.60 23.59
C GLU A 169 8.59 16.12 25.02
N MET A 170 8.26 14.83 25.18
CA MET A 170 7.99 14.23 26.50
C MET A 170 9.24 14.24 27.40
N ILE A 171 10.43 14.00 26.84
CA ILE A 171 11.70 14.08 27.57
C ILE A 171 11.97 15.52 27.98
N ASP A 172 11.86 16.48 27.07
CA ASP A 172 12.10 17.90 27.31
C ASP A 172 11.15 18.49 28.37
N ASN A 173 9.91 18.01 28.41
CA ASN A 173 8.92 18.38 29.41
C ASN A 173 9.13 17.68 30.76
N GLY A 174 9.99 16.67 30.83
CA GLY A 174 10.23 15.85 32.02
C GLY A 174 9.07 14.90 32.34
N GLU A 175 8.28 14.56 31.35
CA GLU A 175 7.19 13.55 31.45
C GLU A 175 7.75 12.13 31.48
N ILE A 176 8.83 11.91 30.73
CA ILE A 176 9.62 10.69 30.71
C ILE A 176 11.12 11.00 30.77
N THR A 177 11.92 10.01 31.15
CA THR A 177 13.38 10.04 31.00
C THR A 177 13.82 9.46 29.65
N GLU A 178 15.10 9.66 29.28
CA GLU A 178 15.66 9.04 28.07
C GLU A 178 15.51 7.50 28.08
N ASP A 179 15.69 6.84 29.23
CA ASP A 179 15.56 5.39 29.36
C ASP A 179 14.10 4.89 29.25
N GLU A 180 13.13 5.80 29.36
CA GLU A 180 11.70 5.54 29.23
C GLU A 180 11.16 5.88 27.81
N ALA A 181 12.03 6.25 26.87
CA ALA A 181 11.66 6.52 25.48
C ALA A 181 11.39 5.21 24.71
N VAL A 182 10.33 4.51 25.11
CA VAL A 182 9.95 3.19 24.59
C VAL A 182 8.77 3.31 23.62
N LEU A 183 8.97 2.83 22.40
CA LEU A 183 7.93 2.66 21.39
C LEU A 183 7.29 1.27 21.55
N GLY A 184 5.99 1.14 21.26
CA GLY A 184 5.30 -0.11 21.08
C GLY A 184 4.89 -0.30 19.62
N TYR A 185 4.82 -1.55 19.16
CA TYR A 185 4.32 -1.86 17.83
C TYR A 185 3.47 -3.13 17.85
N VAL A 186 2.19 -3.00 17.50
CA VAL A 186 1.26 -4.13 17.37
C VAL A 186 1.45 -4.72 15.98
N GLY A 187 2.18 -5.83 15.89
CA GLY A 187 2.43 -6.55 14.65
C GLY A 187 1.29 -7.52 14.31
N ALA A 188 1.12 -7.83 13.03
CA ALA A 188 0.21 -8.88 12.56
C ALA A 188 0.92 -10.24 12.60
N TYR A 189 1.80 -10.49 11.64
CA TYR A 189 2.64 -11.69 11.51
C TYR A 189 4.12 -11.32 11.45
N THR A 190 4.99 -12.31 11.66
CA THR A 190 6.46 -12.13 11.58
C THR A 190 6.97 -12.28 10.13
N TYR A 191 6.25 -11.73 9.16
CA TYR A 191 6.65 -11.71 7.74
C TYR A 191 7.52 -10.48 7.43
N ALA A 192 8.32 -10.55 6.35
CA ALA A 192 9.20 -9.47 5.91
C ALA A 192 8.47 -8.13 5.77
N GLU A 193 7.24 -8.12 5.25
CA GLU A 193 6.37 -6.96 5.16
C GLU A 193 6.24 -6.21 6.50
N VAL A 194 5.94 -6.95 7.56
CA VAL A 194 5.73 -6.39 8.90
C VAL A 194 7.06 -5.98 9.53
N VAL A 195 8.11 -6.80 9.30
CA VAL A 195 9.48 -6.53 9.77
C VAL A 195 10.03 -5.25 9.14
N SER A 196 9.92 -5.10 7.84
CA SER A 196 10.27 -3.89 7.09
C SER A 196 9.53 -2.68 7.66
N GLY A 197 8.21 -2.80 7.87
CA GLY A 197 7.35 -1.74 8.36
C GLY A 197 7.74 -1.24 9.75
N TYR A 198 7.89 -2.13 10.75
CA TYR A 198 8.24 -1.70 12.10
C TYR A 198 9.69 -1.23 12.19
N THR A 199 10.60 -1.83 11.39
CA THR A 199 12.00 -1.41 11.36
C THR A 199 12.15 0.00 10.77
N ALA A 200 11.46 0.28 9.66
CA ALA A 200 11.44 1.63 9.09
C ALA A 200 10.86 2.66 10.07
N PHE A 201 9.78 2.33 10.76
CA PHE A 201 9.18 3.16 11.81
C PHE A 201 10.17 3.44 12.94
N TYR A 202 10.85 2.41 13.45
CA TYR A 202 11.87 2.56 14.48
C TYR A 202 13.04 3.44 14.03
N LEU A 203 13.57 3.21 12.83
CA LEU A 203 14.68 4.00 12.27
C LEU A 203 14.28 5.47 12.07
N GLY A 204 13.05 5.75 11.68
CA GLY A 204 12.49 7.09 11.60
C GLY A 204 12.48 7.77 12.97
N ALA A 205 11.98 7.11 14.01
CA ALA A 205 11.99 7.63 15.38
C ALA A 205 13.41 7.83 15.91
N LYS A 206 14.28 6.86 15.68
CA LYS A 206 15.70 6.89 16.08
C LYS A 206 16.48 8.00 15.39
N SER A 207 16.07 8.43 14.21
CA SER A 207 16.73 9.51 13.46
C SER A 207 16.63 10.89 14.16
N VAL A 208 15.64 11.06 15.04
CA VAL A 208 15.38 12.31 15.78
C VAL A 208 15.46 12.14 17.29
N CYS A 209 15.24 10.93 17.81
CA CYS A 209 15.32 10.61 19.24
C CYS A 209 16.32 9.48 19.47
N ASP A 210 17.57 9.83 19.81
CA ASP A 210 18.66 8.86 19.94
C ASP A 210 18.44 7.79 21.02
N SER A 211 17.64 8.09 22.06
CA SER A 211 17.34 7.17 23.16
C SER A 211 16.21 6.19 22.83
N ALA A 212 15.46 6.39 21.72
CA ALA A 212 14.33 5.54 21.36
C ALA A 212 14.71 4.06 21.31
N THR A 213 13.88 3.22 21.94
CA THR A 213 13.86 1.75 21.84
C THR A 213 12.47 1.28 21.47
N MET A 214 12.31 0.04 21.03
CA MET A 214 11.00 -0.44 20.60
C MET A 214 10.71 -1.88 21.06
N LEU A 215 9.48 -2.11 21.49
CA LEU A 215 8.88 -3.41 21.73
C LEU A 215 7.92 -3.75 20.58
N VAL A 216 8.02 -4.96 20.03
CA VAL A 216 7.10 -5.47 19.01
C VAL A 216 6.40 -6.71 19.55
N GLU A 217 5.08 -6.76 19.44
CA GLU A 217 4.29 -7.92 19.84
C GLU A 217 3.28 -8.23 18.74
N PHE A 218 3.20 -9.49 18.31
CA PHE A 218 2.39 -9.95 17.20
C PHE A 218 1.09 -10.59 17.68
N ILE A 219 -0.01 -10.32 16.96
CA ILE A 219 -1.33 -10.88 17.27
C ILE A 219 -1.60 -12.22 16.53
N GLY A 220 -0.83 -12.55 15.50
CA GLY A 220 -1.04 -13.76 14.68
C GLY A 220 -2.28 -13.68 13.79
N SER A 221 -2.68 -12.47 13.41
CA SER A 221 -3.79 -12.17 12.51
C SER A 221 -3.55 -10.82 11.83
N TRP A 222 -4.14 -10.58 10.67
CA TRP A 222 -4.17 -9.24 10.08
C TRP A 222 -5.06 -8.30 10.90
N GLY A 223 -6.26 -8.75 11.28
CA GLY A 223 -7.19 -7.97 12.10
C GLY A 223 -7.95 -8.82 13.10
N ASP A 224 -7.74 -8.55 14.39
CA ASP A 224 -8.50 -9.09 15.52
C ASP A 224 -8.60 -8.01 16.61
N PRO A 225 -9.70 -7.25 16.66
CA PRO A 225 -9.86 -6.14 17.60
C PRO A 225 -9.63 -6.53 19.07
N ALA A 226 -9.96 -7.76 19.47
CA ALA A 226 -9.78 -8.21 20.84
C ALA A 226 -8.30 -8.49 21.15
N MET A 227 -7.60 -9.14 20.23
CA MET A 227 -6.15 -9.37 20.35
C MET A 227 -5.39 -8.04 20.22
N GLU A 228 -5.76 -7.16 19.30
CA GLU A 228 -5.15 -5.84 19.14
C GLU A 228 -5.25 -4.99 20.42
N ALA A 229 -6.44 -4.99 21.09
CA ALA A 229 -6.60 -4.29 22.35
C ALA A 229 -5.69 -4.87 23.45
N THR A 230 -5.62 -6.21 23.53
CA THR A 230 -4.82 -6.91 24.54
C THR A 230 -3.33 -6.64 24.33
N THR A 231 -2.85 -6.74 23.08
CA THR A 231 -1.45 -6.52 22.72
C THR A 231 -1.04 -5.06 22.92
N ALA A 232 -1.88 -4.10 22.49
CA ALA A 232 -1.61 -2.69 22.74
C ALA A 232 -1.52 -2.40 24.26
N GLN A 233 -2.41 -3.00 25.08
CA GLN A 233 -2.36 -2.85 26.53
C GLN A 233 -1.09 -3.49 27.12
N ASP A 234 -0.68 -4.68 26.69
CA ASP A 234 0.55 -5.33 27.18
C ASP A 234 1.81 -4.49 26.85
N LEU A 235 1.88 -3.94 25.65
CA LEU A 235 2.97 -3.02 25.26
C LEU A 235 3.00 -1.76 26.17
N ILE A 236 1.84 -1.18 26.47
CA ILE A 236 1.71 -0.03 27.38
C ILE A 236 2.12 -0.43 28.80
N ASP A 237 1.68 -1.57 29.29
CA ASP A 237 2.04 -2.08 30.64
C ASP A 237 3.54 -2.39 30.77
N ARG A 238 4.23 -2.65 29.64
CA ARG A 238 5.68 -2.82 29.54
C ARG A 238 6.45 -1.48 29.41
N GLY A 239 5.73 -0.35 29.35
CA GLY A 239 6.31 0.98 29.35
C GLY A 239 6.33 1.68 27.99
N ALA A 240 5.65 1.18 26.98
CA ALA A 240 5.51 1.91 25.72
C ALA A 240 4.70 3.19 25.93
N VAL A 241 5.24 4.34 25.50
CA VAL A 241 4.62 5.68 25.64
C VAL A 241 4.09 6.22 24.31
N VAL A 242 4.50 5.63 23.19
CA VAL A 242 3.94 5.83 21.86
C VAL A 242 3.79 4.46 21.22
N VAL A 243 2.58 4.10 20.76
CA VAL A 243 2.30 2.79 20.14
C VAL A 243 1.94 2.98 18.68
N SER A 244 2.48 2.14 17.81
CA SER A 244 2.07 2.03 16.41
C SER A 244 1.53 0.64 16.11
N GLN A 245 1.04 0.42 14.89
CA GLN A 245 0.43 -0.85 14.49
C GLN A 245 0.72 -1.21 13.05
N HIS A 246 0.63 -2.52 12.76
CA HIS A 246 0.49 -3.09 11.43
C HIS A 246 -0.87 -3.77 11.26
N SER A 247 -1.53 -4.08 12.37
CA SER A 247 -2.87 -4.66 12.38
C SER A 247 -3.94 -3.69 11.84
N ASP A 248 -5.07 -4.25 11.41
CA ASP A 248 -5.99 -3.60 10.47
C ASP A 248 -7.08 -2.75 11.11
N SER A 249 -7.34 -2.90 12.42
CA SER A 249 -8.43 -2.18 13.07
C SER A 249 -7.99 -0.84 13.70
N THR A 250 -8.94 -0.05 14.17
CA THR A 250 -8.67 1.18 14.93
C THR A 250 -8.50 0.94 16.43
N THR A 251 -8.50 -0.32 16.87
CA THR A 251 -8.51 -0.68 18.30
C THR A 251 -7.23 -0.28 19.03
N PRO A 252 -6.01 -0.42 18.47
CA PRO A 252 -4.81 0.07 19.13
C PRO A 252 -4.87 1.57 19.45
N ALA A 253 -5.40 2.39 18.51
CA ALA A 253 -5.57 3.83 18.72
C ALA A 253 -6.52 4.14 19.89
N THR A 254 -7.67 3.47 19.95
CA THR A 254 -8.63 3.66 21.05
C THR A 254 -8.10 3.16 22.38
N THR A 255 -7.31 2.08 22.39
CA THR A 255 -6.63 1.57 23.60
C THR A 255 -5.60 2.58 24.10
N CYS A 256 -4.79 3.15 23.22
CA CYS A 256 -3.85 4.22 23.55
C CYS A 256 -4.56 5.42 24.17
N GLN A 257 -5.65 5.89 23.58
CA GLN A 257 -6.41 7.01 24.12
C GLN A 257 -6.98 6.73 25.51
N GLN A 258 -7.50 5.54 25.76
CA GLN A 258 -8.03 5.14 27.07
C GLN A 258 -6.94 5.13 28.16
N ASN A 259 -5.67 4.89 27.78
CA ASN A 259 -4.52 4.86 28.67
C ASN A 259 -3.72 6.15 28.72
N GLY A 260 -4.09 7.18 27.92
CA GLY A 260 -3.34 8.43 27.86
C GLY A 260 -1.96 8.29 27.23
N VAL A 261 -1.80 7.33 26.31
CA VAL A 261 -0.58 7.03 25.54
C VAL A 261 -0.78 7.52 24.10
N TYR A 262 0.28 8.00 23.46
CA TYR A 262 0.19 8.45 22.07
C TYR A 262 0.17 7.30 21.08
N HIS A 263 -0.40 7.57 19.90
CA HIS A 263 -0.57 6.59 18.85
C HIS A 263 -0.11 7.10 17.49
N ILE A 264 0.50 6.21 16.71
CA ILE A 264 0.82 6.41 15.30
C ILE A 264 0.09 5.36 14.48
N GLY A 265 -0.81 5.81 13.61
CA GLY A 265 -1.73 4.92 12.90
C GLY A 265 -1.21 4.35 11.58
N TYR A 266 -2.09 3.58 10.95
CA TYR A 266 -1.88 2.94 9.66
C TYR A 266 -3.17 2.97 8.83
N ASN A 267 -3.03 3.06 7.49
CA ASN A 267 -4.07 3.01 6.45
C ASN A 267 -5.02 4.21 6.40
N ILE A 268 -5.55 4.67 7.52
CA ILE A 268 -6.48 5.82 7.59
C ILE A 268 -6.07 6.78 8.72
N ALA A 269 -6.60 8.00 8.68
CA ALA A 269 -6.55 8.88 9.86
C ALA A 269 -7.35 8.26 11.00
N MET A 270 -6.82 8.29 12.23
CA MET A 270 -7.45 7.69 13.40
C MET A 270 -7.78 8.73 14.50
N ASP A 271 -7.66 10.00 14.18
CA ASP A 271 -8.00 11.13 15.06
C ASP A 271 -9.51 11.24 15.33
N ASP A 272 -10.35 10.72 14.44
CA ASP A 272 -11.80 10.62 14.69
C ASP A 272 -12.15 9.69 15.87
N VAL A 273 -11.41 8.59 16.04
CA VAL A 273 -11.64 7.60 17.10
C VAL A 273 -10.73 7.79 18.31
N ALA A 274 -9.59 8.45 18.12
CA ALA A 274 -8.57 8.70 19.15
C ALA A 274 -7.98 10.12 19.03
N PRO A 275 -8.81 11.18 19.19
CA PRO A 275 -8.38 12.58 18.96
C PRO A 275 -7.29 13.07 19.92
N GLU A 276 -7.16 12.45 21.10
CA GLU A 276 -6.17 12.82 22.12
C GLU A 276 -4.94 11.88 22.09
N ALA A 277 -4.91 10.88 21.21
CA ALA A 277 -3.82 9.92 21.10
C ALA A 277 -3.20 9.86 19.71
N SER A 278 -4.01 9.79 18.64
CA SER A 278 -3.52 9.55 17.28
C SER A 278 -2.93 10.80 16.65
N ILE A 279 -1.62 10.76 16.33
CA ILE A 279 -0.84 11.88 15.81
C ILE A 279 -0.93 11.93 14.28
N VAL A 280 -0.63 10.82 13.61
CA VAL A 280 -0.57 10.69 12.15
C VAL A 280 -0.62 9.22 11.76
N SER A 281 -1.05 8.90 10.54
CA SER A 281 -0.98 7.55 9.98
C SER A 281 -0.21 7.55 8.67
N SER A 282 0.59 6.50 8.44
CA SER A 282 1.11 6.19 7.11
C SER A 282 0.11 5.33 6.32
N LYS A 283 0.04 5.51 5.02
CA LYS A 283 -0.82 4.69 4.16
C LYS A 283 -0.27 4.55 2.74
N ILE A 284 -0.65 3.48 2.06
CA ILE A 284 -0.59 3.39 0.61
C ILE A 284 -1.83 4.10 0.05
N ASP A 285 -1.65 4.99 -0.92
CA ASP A 285 -2.75 5.54 -1.71
C ASP A 285 -2.90 4.75 -3.00
N TRP A 286 -3.84 3.84 -3.02
CA TRP A 286 -4.09 2.93 -4.15
C TRP A 286 -4.70 3.61 -5.38
N THR A 287 -5.09 4.88 -5.28
CA THR A 287 -5.79 5.63 -6.34
C THR A 287 -5.02 5.60 -7.66
N ASN A 288 -3.72 5.89 -7.63
CA ASN A 288 -2.90 5.92 -8.84
C ASN A 288 -2.78 4.52 -9.48
N TYR A 289 -2.62 3.49 -8.68
CA TYR A 289 -2.53 2.11 -9.18
C TYR A 289 -3.84 1.67 -9.83
N PHE A 290 -4.99 1.93 -9.20
CA PHE A 290 -6.29 1.60 -9.80
C PHE A 290 -6.52 2.35 -11.12
N VAL A 291 -6.19 3.64 -11.15
CA VAL A 291 -6.27 4.43 -12.40
C VAL A 291 -5.34 3.84 -13.45
N TYR A 292 -4.09 3.53 -13.10
CA TYR A 292 -3.10 2.97 -14.01
C TYR A 292 -3.56 1.65 -14.64
N VAL A 293 -4.01 0.70 -13.83
CA VAL A 293 -4.46 -0.62 -14.33
C VAL A 293 -5.66 -0.46 -15.24
N ILE A 294 -6.71 0.22 -14.78
CA ILE A 294 -7.96 0.35 -15.52
C ILE A 294 -7.77 1.13 -16.82
N GLU A 295 -7.06 2.27 -16.77
CA GLU A 295 -6.79 3.07 -17.96
C GLU A 295 -5.94 2.31 -18.99
N THR A 296 -4.95 1.53 -18.53
CA THR A 296 -4.10 0.69 -19.39
C THR A 296 -4.95 -0.35 -20.12
N LEU A 297 -5.82 -1.06 -19.41
CA LEU A 297 -6.67 -2.11 -19.99
C LEU A 297 -7.70 -1.55 -20.96
N VAL A 298 -8.37 -0.46 -20.61
CA VAL A 298 -9.37 0.21 -21.49
C VAL A 298 -8.73 0.69 -22.78
N ASN A 299 -7.47 1.12 -22.74
CA ASN A 299 -6.71 1.53 -23.93
C ASN A 299 -6.06 0.35 -24.68
N GLY A 300 -6.29 -0.89 -24.27
CA GLY A 300 -5.74 -2.10 -24.89
C GLY A 300 -4.23 -2.29 -24.67
N GLY A 301 -3.70 -1.71 -23.59
CA GLY A 301 -2.32 -1.89 -23.15
C GLY A 301 -2.14 -3.15 -22.28
N THR A 302 -0.91 -3.37 -21.84
CA THR A 302 -0.53 -4.43 -20.90
C THR A 302 -0.08 -3.79 -19.58
N VAL A 303 -0.59 -4.31 -18.48
CA VAL A 303 -0.20 -3.88 -17.12
C VAL A 303 1.15 -4.52 -16.78
N ASP A 304 2.01 -3.77 -16.09
CA ASP A 304 3.28 -4.30 -15.58
C ASP A 304 3.02 -5.42 -14.58
N GLN A 305 3.78 -6.51 -14.68
CA GLN A 305 3.58 -7.68 -13.82
C GLN A 305 3.85 -7.40 -12.35
N ASP A 306 4.80 -6.52 -12.06
CA ASP A 306 5.07 -6.05 -10.69
C ASP A 306 5.24 -4.53 -10.69
N TYR A 307 4.42 -3.84 -9.89
CA TYR A 307 4.38 -2.38 -9.79
C TYR A 307 5.49 -1.85 -8.89
N MET A 308 6.74 -1.99 -9.35
CA MET A 308 7.95 -1.65 -8.60
C MET A 308 8.30 -0.16 -8.66
N GLY A 309 8.97 0.32 -7.60
CA GLY A 309 9.58 1.65 -7.55
C GLY A 309 8.61 2.81 -7.33
N HIS A 310 7.39 2.51 -6.93
CA HIS A 310 6.36 3.48 -6.60
C HIS A 310 6.28 3.72 -5.09
N GLY A 311 6.24 4.98 -4.66
CA GLY A 311 6.26 5.34 -3.25
C GLY A 311 5.93 6.80 -2.99
N LEU A 312 6.62 7.42 -2.04
CA LEU A 312 6.44 8.85 -1.69
C LEU A 312 6.62 9.79 -2.89
N LYS A 313 7.53 9.46 -3.80
CA LYS A 313 7.85 10.30 -4.95
C LYS A 313 6.67 10.42 -5.90
N ASP A 314 5.93 9.35 -6.07
CA ASP A 314 4.81 9.23 -7.02
C ASP A 314 3.46 9.56 -6.37
N GLY A 315 3.42 9.66 -5.04
CA GLY A 315 2.21 9.89 -4.26
C GLY A 315 1.44 8.62 -3.93
N ASP A 316 2.04 7.44 -4.17
CA ASP A 316 1.44 6.14 -3.84
C ASP A 316 1.65 5.76 -2.37
N VAL A 317 2.58 6.44 -1.71
CA VAL A 317 2.73 6.40 -0.25
C VAL A 317 2.57 7.81 0.28
N VAL A 318 1.72 7.99 1.28
CA VAL A 318 1.44 9.29 1.88
C VAL A 318 1.27 9.16 3.40
N LEU A 319 1.29 10.30 4.08
CA LEU A 319 0.81 10.42 5.46
C LEU A 319 -0.57 11.09 5.46
N THR A 320 -1.39 10.74 6.44
CA THR A 320 -2.58 11.53 6.77
C THR A 320 -2.20 12.90 7.32
N ALA A 321 -3.15 13.79 7.46
CA ALA A 321 -2.91 15.05 8.14
C ALA A 321 -2.39 14.81 9.57
N VAL A 322 -1.40 15.59 10.00
CA VAL A 322 -0.90 15.56 11.37
C VAL A 322 -1.92 16.20 12.32
N ASN A 323 -2.22 15.52 13.42
CA ASN A 323 -3.07 16.09 14.46
C ASN A 323 -2.28 17.13 15.27
N GLU A 324 -2.36 18.38 14.82
CA GLU A 324 -1.61 19.51 15.41
C GLU A 324 -1.93 19.77 16.89
N ASN A 325 -3.08 19.26 17.40
CA ASN A 325 -3.47 19.46 18.80
C ASN A 325 -2.56 18.70 19.79
N ILE A 326 -1.97 17.59 19.33
CA ILE A 326 -1.19 16.68 20.18
C ILE A 326 0.21 16.38 19.61
N ALA A 327 0.47 16.68 18.35
CA ALA A 327 1.80 16.53 17.74
C ALA A 327 2.80 17.45 18.42
N ALA A 328 4.05 17.01 18.53
CA ALA A 328 5.14 17.85 18.98
C ALA A 328 5.37 19.02 18.02
N LYS A 329 5.78 20.16 18.56
CA LYS A 329 6.03 21.33 17.72
C LYS A 329 7.11 21.06 16.68
N GLY A 330 6.84 21.36 15.42
CA GLY A 330 7.77 21.18 14.30
C GLY A 330 7.72 19.78 13.68
N THR A 331 6.75 18.93 14.06
CA THR A 331 6.56 17.59 13.48
C THR A 331 6.36 17.65 11.97
N ASP A 332 5.51 18.54 11.45
CA ASP A 332 5.29 18.70 10.01
C ASP A 332 6.58 19.04 9.25
N GLU A 333 7.37 19.99 9.78
CA GLU A 333 8.65 20.40 9.18
C GLU A 333 9.67 19.25 9.17
N ALA A 334 9.70 18.45 10.24
CA ALA A 334 10.58 17.30 10.35
C ALA A 334 10.19 16.19 9.35
N ILE A 335 8.89 15.90 9.24
CA ILE A 335 8.34 14.97 8.25
C ILE A 335 8.65 15.43 6.83
N GLU A 336 8.37 16.71 6.50
CA GLU A 336 8.62 17.26 5.16
C GLU A 336 10.11 17.19 4.79
N THR A 337 10.99 17.51 5.75
CA THR A 337 12.45 17.43 5.55
C THR A 337 12.88 16.00 5.23
N ALA A 338 12.42 15.02 6.00
CA ALA A 338 12.73 13.61 5.77
C ALA A 338 12.14 13.11 4.45
N ALA A 339 10.88 13.47 4.15
CA ALA A 339 10.21 13.10 2.90
C ALA A 339 10.95 13.62 1.66
N ASN A 340 11.40 14.87 1.69
CA ASN A 340 12.16 15.45 0.61
C ASN A 340 13.51 14.75 0.43
N ALA A 341 14.18 14.38 1.52
CA ALA A 341 15.46 13.66 1.47
C ALA A 341 15.30 12.21 0.97
N ILE A 342 14.18 11.53 1.25
CA ILE A 342 13.86 10.22 0.65
C ILE A 342 13.60 10.40 -0.85
N LYS A 343 12.76 11.36 -1.24
CA LYS A 343 12.38 11.60 -2.64
C LYS A 343 13.57 11.98 -3.54
N ASP A 344 14.55 12.70 -3.03
CA ASP A 344 15.75 13.09 -3.77
C ASP A 344 16.91 12.09 -3.65
N GLY A 345 16.74 11.00 -2.85
CA GLY A 345 17.70 9.93 -2.67
C GLY A 345 18.89 10.28 -1.76
N SER A 346 18.83 11.38 -1.01
CA SER A 346 19.87 11.74 -0.04
C SER A 346 19.69 11.04 1.32
N LEU A 347 18.51 10.44 1.55
CA LEU A 347 18.22 9.59 2.69
C LEU A 347 17.74 8.22 2.21
N HIS A 348 18.42 7.17 2.65
CA HIS A 348 18.00 5.78 2.49
C HIS A 348 17.47 5.27 3.82
N VAL A 349 16.22 4.78 3.85
CA VAL A 349 15.56 4.33 5.09
C VAL A 349 16.39 3.26 5.79
N PHE A 350 16.92 2.30 5.05
CA PHE A 350 17.73 1.20 5.57
C PHE A 350 19.23 1.39 5.30
N ASP A 351 19.75 2.61 5.61
CA ASP A 351 21.20 2.91 5.63
C ASP A 351 21.90 2.04 6.68
N THR A 352 22.80 1.16 6.25
CA THR A 352 23.48 0.18 7.12
C THR A 352 24.43 0.82 8.15
N SER A 353 24.71 2.10 8.02
CA SER A 353 25.45 2.88 9.04
C SER A 353 24.57 3.29 10.23
N LYS A 354 23.25 3.15 10.12
CA LYS A 354 22.26 3.61 11.11
C LYS A 354 21.74 2.50 12.03
N PHE A 355 22.08 1.26 11.75
CA PHE A 355 21.66 0.11 12.56
C PHE A 355 22.75 -0.95 12.62
N THR A 356 22.62 -1.85 13.59
CA THR A 356 23.47 -3.04 13.73
C THR A 356 22.59 -4.27 13.95
N VAL A 357 23.14 -5.45 13.70
CA VAL A 357 22.56 -6.75 14.07
C VAL A 357 23.57 -7.44 14.95
N ASP A 358 23.19 -7.84 16.17
CA ASP A 358 24.09 -8.41 17.19
C ASP A 358 25.37 -7.55 17.43
N GLY A 359 25.23 -6.23 17.41
CA GLY A 359 26.31 -5.26 17.59
C GLY A 359 27.26 -5.16 16.38
N GLN A 360 26.94 -5.71 15.24
CA GLN A 360 27.75 -5.69 14.03
C GLN A 360 27.06 -4.92 12.90
N THR A 361 27.84 -4.17 12.13
CA THR A 361 27.37 -3.57 10.88
C THR A 361 27.10 -4.67 9.86
N VAL A 362 25.93 -4.58 9.20
CA VAL A 362 25.52 -5.55 8.19
C VAL A 362 26.04 -5.12 6.81
N THR A 363 26.65 -6.03 6.08
CA THR A 363 27.19 -5.78 4.73
C THR A 363 26.58 -6.69 3.66
N GLU A 364 25.87 -7.72 4.08
CA GLU A 364 25.20 -8.68 3.22
C GLU A 364 23.85 -9.05 3.85
N ALA A 365 22.80 -9.09 3.04
CA ALA A 365 21.49 -9.63 3.39
C ALA A 365 20.90 -10.28 2.14
N MET A 366 20.74 -11.60 2.18
CA MET A 366 20.13 -12.35 1.10
C MET A 366 18.61 -12.27 1.22
N ILE A 367 17.93 -12.01 0.12
CA ILE A 367 16.47 -11.91 0.09
C ILE A 367 15.86 -13.21 -0.45
N ASP A 368 14.67 -13.50 0.03
CA ASP A 368 13.79 -14.53 -0.49
C ASP A 368 12.99 -13.93 -1.66
N MET A 369 13.26 -14.40 -2.88
CA MET A 369 12.64 -13.88 -4.11
C MET A 369 11.37 -14.63 -4.49
N ASP A 370 11.22 -15.88 -4.04
CA ASP A 370 10.12 -16.76 -4.45
C ASP A 370 9.17 -17.14 -3.30
N ALA A 371 9.30 -16.49 -2.15
CA ALA A 371 8.46 -16.65 -0.97
C ALA A 371 8.39 -18.09 -0.45
N ASP A 372 9.51 -18.84 -0.54
CA ASP A 372 9.63 -20.18 0.03
C ASP A 372 10.20 -20.17 1.46
N PHE A 373 10.40 -18.97 2.04
CA PHE A 373 11.02 -18.71 3.34
C PHE A 373 12.48 -19.13 3.44
N THR A 374 13.15 -19.26 2.28
CA THR A 374 14.58 -19.57 2.18
C THR A 374 15.28 -18.46 1.40
N PRO A 375 16.25 -17.73 1.99
CA PRO A 375 16.93 -16.68 1.26
C PRO A 375 17.62 -17.20 -0.01
N ASP A 376 17.45 -16.49 -1.11
CA ASP A 376 18.10 -16.74 -2.40
C ASP A 376 19.53 -16.18 -2.47
N ASN A 377 20.14 -16.23 -3.66
CA ASN A 377 21.48 -15.71 -3.88
C ASN A 377 21.49 -14.20 -4.25
N THR A 378 20.42 -13.47 -3.95
CA THR A 378 20.32 -12.04 -4.23
C THR A 378 20.63 -11.23 -2.97
N ASN A 379 21.78 -10.55 -2.96
CA ASN A 379 22.14 -9.65 -1.86
C ASN A 379 21.47 -8.29 -2.04
N ALA A 380 20.64 -7.91 -1.10
CA ALA A 380 19.95 -6.62 -1.13
C ALA A 380 20.81 -5.43 -0.68
N ILE A 381 21.98 -5.67 -0.08
CA ILE A 381 22.85 -4.59 0.41
C ILE A 381 23.90 -4.25 -0.65
N SER A 382 23.88 -3.02 -1.11
CA SER A 382 24.92 -2.37 -1.89
C SER A 382 24.97 -0.87 -1.58
N ASP A 383 26.04 -0.20 -1.96
CA ASP A 383 26.21 1.26 -1.77
C ASP A 383 25.95 1.79 -0.34
N GLY A 384 26.01 0.89 0.66
CA GLY A 384 25.87 1.23 2.09
C GLY A 384 24.42 1.23 2.61
N TYR A 385 23.45 0.72 1.86
CA TYR A 385 22.07 0.55 2.32
C TYR A 385 21.42 -0.72 1.77
N TYR A 386 20.34 -1.16 2.41
CA TYR A 386 19.51 -2.25 1.94
C TYR A 386 18.50 -1.69 0.94
N HIS A 387 18.48 -2.25 -0.27
CA HIS A 387 17.63 -1.84 -1.40
C HIS A 387 16.25 -2.48 -1.30
N GLU A 388 15.42 -1.97 -0.39
CA GLU A 388 14.04 -2.43 -0.23
C GLU A 388 13.20 -2.10 -1.47
N SER A 389 12.29 -3.01 -1.82
CA SER A 389 11.39 -2.88 -2.99
C SER A 389 12.09 -2.62 -4.33
N PHE A 390 13.36 -3.06 -4.46
CA PHE A 390 14.15 -2.87 -5.67
C PHE A 390 14.13 -4.08 -6.60
N TYR A 391 14.13 -5.28 -6.04
CA TYR A 391 14.12 -6.53 -6.80
C TYR A 391 12.72 -7.09 -7.02
N LYS A 392 11.80 -6.80 -6.15
CA LYS A 392 10.35 -7.02 -6.22
C LYS A 392 9.66 -5.87 -5.50
N SER A 393 8.38 -5.58 -5.79
CA SER A 393 7.64 -4.52 -5.10
C SER A 393 7.41 -4.84 -3.63
N ALA A 394 7.15 -6.11 -3.34
CA ALA A 394 6.94 -6.61 -1.98
C ALA A 394 8.16 -6.31 -1.07
N PRO A 395 7.92 -5.91 0.18
CA PRO A 395 8.99 -5.74 1.15
C PRO A 395 9.76 -7.04 1.41
N ALA A 396 11.08 -6.93 1.49
CA ALA A 396 11.97 -8.06 1.67
C ALA A 396 12.91 -7.93 2.90
N PHE A 397 12.90 -6.77 3.57
CA PHE A 397 13.73 -6.55 4.75
C PHE A 397 13.20 -7.34 5.94
N ASP A 398 13.98 -8.33 6.41
CA ASP A 398 13.64 -9.21 7.53
C ASP A 398 14.69 -9.24 8.65
N LEU A 399 15.67 -8.34 8.62
CA LEU A 399 16.75 -8.31 9.60
C LEU A 399 16.24 -7.91 10.99
N ARG A 400 16.71 -8.60 12.01
CA ARG A 400 16.44 -8.30 13.43
C ARG A 400 17.50 -7.32 13.94
N ILE A 401 17.23 -6.01 13.86
CA ILE A 401 18.19 -4.97 14.22
C ILE A 401 18.19 -4.69 15.72
N ASP A 402 19.35 -4.22 16.23
CA ASP A 402 19.50 -3.82 17.62
C ASP A 402 18.61 -2.63 17.97
N GLY A 403 18.11 -2.62 19.21
CA GLY A 403 17.19 -1.58 19.73
C GLY A 403 15.70 -1.93 19.56
N ILE A 404 15.39 -3.01 18.84
CA ILE A 404 14.04 -3.58 18.76
C ILE A 404 14.02 -4.91 19.52
N THR A 405 13.05 -5.07 20.40
CA THR A 405 12.82 -6.30 21.15
C THR A 405 11.49 -6.93 20.73
N LEU A 406 11.54 -8.16 20.22
CA LEU A 406 10.34 -8.94 19.94
C LEU A 406 9.85 -9.56 21.25
N VAL A 407 8.58 -9.31 21.62
CA VAL A 407 7.93 -9.91 22.79
C VAL A 407 7.53 -11.35 22.50
N ASN A 408 7.06 -11.59 21.28
CA ASN A 408 6.73 -12.90 20.73
C ASN A 408 7.03 -12.95 19.22
N GLU A 409 6.72 -14.06 18.57
CA GLU A 409 6.69 -14.25 17.12
C GLU A 409 5.40 -14.97 16.73
N ALA A 410 4.89 -14.70 15.51
CA ALA A 410 3.68 -15.31 14.96
C ALA A 410 3.81 -15.55 13.44
N TYR A 411 3.59 -16.79 12.99
CA TYR A 411 3.71 -17.23 11.60
C TYR A 411 2.43 -17.95 11.12
#